data_988a08bf639acce83ee4e60344ffc306
#
_entry.id   988a08bf639acce83ee4e60344ffc306
#
_cell.length_a   1.000
_cell.length_b   1.000
_cell.length_c   1.000
_cell.angle_alpha   90.00
_cell.angle_beta   90.00
_cell.angle_gamma   90.00
#
_symmetry.space_group_name_H-M   'P 1'
#
loop_
_entity.id
_entity.type
_entity.pdbx_description
1 polymer ?
#
loop_
_entity_poly.entity_id
_entity_poly.type
_entity_poly.pdbx_seq_one_letter_code
_entity_poly.pdbx_strand_id
1 'polypeptide(L)'
;MTGVQTCALPICNDLLREMIESGVIRYGEAFKESMEKGHWDLSKVDYNELEKSQVSLIFGQMNEPPGARASVALSGLTVAESFRDAGKEGEKRDILFFIDNIFRFTQAGSEVSALLGRMPSAVGYQPTLATEMGAMQERITSTRKGSITSVQAVYVPADDLTDPAPATTFSHLDATTVLDRKITELGIYPAVDPLASTSRILDPHIVGQEHYDIAQRVKQILQRNKELQDIISILGMEELSEEDKMVVNRARLTACVAVC
;
A
#
# COMPACT_ATOMS: atom_id res chain seq x y z
N MET A 1 -1.28 -15.41 -3.80
CA MET A 1 -1.01 -13.96 -3.84
C MET A 1 -1.10 -13.49 -5.28
N THR A 2 -1.84 -12.44 -5.54
CA THR A 2 -1.92 -11.84 -6.88
C THR A 2 -1.41 -10.42 -6.75
N GLY A 3 -0.34 -10.08 -7.46
CA GLY A 3 0.27 -8.75 -7.40
C GLY A 3 0.15 -8.05 -8.75
N VAL A 4 -0.27 -6.79 -8.75
CA VAL A 4 -0.21 -5.90 -9.91
C VAL A 4 0.84 -4.84 -9.64
N GLN A 5 1.80 -4.72 -10.53
CA GLN A 5 2.87 -3.75 -10.38
C GLN A 5 3.07 -2.97 -11.69
N THR A 6 3.09 -1.65 -11.58
CA THR A 6 3.52 -0.77 -12.64
C THR A 6 4.89 -0.20 -12.25
N CYS A 7 5.97 -0.73 -12.81
CA CYS A 7 7.32 -0.33 -12.42
C CYS A 7 8.27 -0.20 -13.60
N ALA A 8 9.44 0.39 -13.35
CA ALA A 8 10.56 0.31 -14.26
C ALA A 8 11.14 -1.10 -14.26
N LEU A 9 11.62 -1.58 -15.43
CA LEU A 9 12.17 -2.93 -15.62
C LEU A 9 13.12 -3.43 -14.51
N PRO A 10 14.08 -2.63 -14.00
CA PRO A 10 15.00 -3.08 -12.96
C PRO A 10 14.26 -3.50 -11.68
N ILE A 11 13.32 -2.69 -11.20
CA ILE A 11 12.55 -2.94 -9.96
C ILE A 11 11.68 -4.19 -10.09
N CYS A 12 11.08 -4.43 -11.27
CA CYS A 12 10.29 -5.63 -11.52
C CYS A 12 11.15 -6.91 -11.47
N ASN A 13 12.36 -6.85 -12.03
CA ASN A 13 13.30 -7.96 -12.00
C ASN A 13 13.78 -8.25 -10.58
N ASP A 14 14.08 -7.21 -9.79
CA ASP A 14 14.51 -7.37 -8.41
C ASP A 14 13.39 -7.98 -7.55
N LEU A 15 12.15 -7.54 -7.72
CA LEU A 15 11.00 -8.14 -7.03
C LEU A 15 10.82 -9.62 -7.40
N LEU A 16 10.90 -9.95 -8.69
CA LEU A 16 10.79 -11.33 -9.15
C LEU A 16 11.91 -12.19 -8.54
N ARG A 17 13.13 -11.65 -8.50
CA ARG A 17 14.28 -12.31 -7.87
C ARG A 17 14.04 -12.56 -6.38
N GLU A 18 13.63 -11.58 -5.63
CA GLU A 18 13.33 -11.71 -4.20
C GLU A 18 12.21 -12.73 -3.93
N MET A 19 11.19 -12.78 -4.78
CA MET A 19 10.12 -13.79 -4.68
C MET A 19 10.60 -15.21 -4.98
N ILE A 20 11.57 -15.37 -5.88
CA ILE A 20 12.19 -16.68 -6.16
C ILE A 20 13.12 -17.06 -5.01
N GLU A 21 13.94 -16.15 -4.50
CA GLU A 21 14.85 -16.38 -3.37
C GLU A 21 14.08 -16.74 -2.10
N SER A 22 12.97 -16.06 -1.82
CA SER A 22 12.07 -16.36 -0.68
C SER A 22 11.26 -17.64 -0.85
N GLY A 23 11.27 -18.27 -2.03
CA GLY A 23 10.52 -19.47 -2.31
C GLY A 23 9.00 -19.30 -2.49
N VAL A 24 8.53 -18.05 -2.61
CA VAL A 24 7.13 -17.74 -2.95
C VAL A 24 6.83 -18.19 -4.37
N ILE A 25 7.79 -17.98 -5.28
CA ILE A 25 7.78 -18.55 -6.64
C ILE A 25 8.80 -19.68 -6.69
N ARG A 26 8.35 -20.85 -7.10
CA ARG A 26 9.17 -22.08 -7.11
C ARG A 26 9.61 -22.41 -8.51
N TYR A 27 10.76 -21.87 -8.94
CA TYR A 27 11.35 -22.19 -10.22
C TYR A 27 12.27 -23.45 -10.22
N GLY A 28 12.48 -24.05 -9.02
CA GLY A 28 13.40 -25.17 -8.84
C GLY A 28 14.83 -24.74 -8.53
N GLU A 29 15.59 -25.65 -7.89
CA GLU A 29 16.95 -25.35 -7.43
C GLU A 29 17.93 -25.09 -8.58
N ALA A 30 17.81 -25.81 -9.70
CA ALA A 30 18.67 -25.62 -10.87
C ALA A 30 18.55 -24.21 -11.48
N PHE A 31 17.35 -23.60 -11.41
CA PHE A 31 17.15 -22.22 -11.83
C PHE A 31 17.75 -21.23 -10.83
N LYS A 32 17.57 -21.48 -9.51
CA LYS A 32 18.15 -20.63 -8.45
C LYS A 32 19.68 -20.57 -8.55
N GLU A 33 20.35 -21.69 -8.72
CA GLU A 33 21.80 -21.76 -8.92
C GLU A 33 22.27 -20.97 -10.16
N SER A 34 21.47 -21.01 -11.23
CA SER A 34 21.76 -20.24 -12.45
C SER A 34 21.62 -18.73 -12.23
N MET A 35 20.56 -18.34 -11.49
CA MET A 35 20.28 -16.95 -11.15
C MET A 35 21.36 -16.36 -10.22
N GLU A 36 21.84 -17.11 -9.24
CA GLU A 36 22.95 -16.70 -8.35
C GLU A 36 24.25 -16.47 -9.13
N LYS A 37 24.48 -17.22 -10.21
CA LYS A 37 25.60 -17.03 -11.13
C LYS A 37 25.38 -15.87 -12.11
N GLY A 38 24.28 -15.13 -11.99
CA GLY A 38 23.94 -13.98 -12.84
C GLY A 38 23.31 -14.36 -14.20
N HIS A 39 22.92 -15.62 -14.41
CA HIS A 39 22.29 -16.09 -15.63
C HIS A 39 20.83 -16.48 -15.42
N TRP A 40 19.93 -15.80 -16.12
CA TRP A 40 18.50 -16.13 -16.13
C TRP A 40 18.20 -17.18 -17.22
N ASP A 41 18.47 -18.43 -16.92
CA ASP A 41 18.28 -19.53 -17.86
C ASP A 41 16.91 -20.18 -17.67
N LEU A 42 15.93 -19.70 -18.43
CA LEU A 42 14.55 -20.20 -18.38
C LEU A 42 14.40 -21.68 -18.76
N SER A 43 15.41 -22.28 -19.41
CA SER A 43 15.38 -23.71 -19.76
C SER A 43 15.52 -24.62 -18.53
N LYS A 44 15.99 -24.07 -17.39
CA LYS A 44 16.18 -24.78 -16.12
C LYS A 44 15.01 -24.68 -15.18
N VAL A 45 13.92 -24.04 -15.60
CA VAL A 45 12.71 -23.92 -14.80
C VAL A 45 12.03 -25.29 -14.67
N ASP A 46 11.80 -25.72 -13.43
CA ASP A 46 10.99 -26.90 -13.16
C ASP A 46 9.51 -26.51 -13.13
N TYR A 47 8.80 -26.82 -14.19
CA TYR A 47 7.38 -26.51 -14.32
C TYR A 47 6.50 -27.24 -13.30
N ASN A 48 6.91 -28.43 -12.80
CA ASN A 48 6.16 -29.14 -11.77
C ASN A 48 6.24 -28.43 -10.40
N GLU A 49 7.40 -27.82 -10.12
CA GLU A 49 7.54 -26.98 -8.92
C GLU A 49 6.85 -25.64 -9.11
N LEU A 50 6.91 -25.05 -10.31
CA LEU A 50 6.25 -23.78 -10.62
C LEU A 50 4.72 -23.87 -10.45
N GLU A 51 4.09 -24.98 -10.85
CA GLU A 51 2.64 -25.20 -10.66
C GLU A 51 2.21 -25.18 -9.19
N LYS A 52 3.12 -25.45 -8.26
CA LYS A 52 2.84 -25.39 -6.81
C LYS A 52 2.92 -23.96 -6.26
N SER A 53 3.37 -23.00 -7.07
CA SER A 53 3.42 -21.58 -6.68
C SER A 53 2.01 -21.01 -6.62
N GLN A 54 1.69 -20.31 -5.52
CA GLN A 54 0.38 -19.68 -5.32
C GLN A 54 0.45 -18.17 -5.52
N VAL A 55 1.09 -17.75 -6.60
CA VAL A 55 1.27 -16.33 -6.92
C VAL A 55 1.08 -16.11 -8.41
N SER A 56 0.53 -14.94 -8.75
CA SER A 56 0.45 -14.44 -10.12
C SER A 56 0.97 -13.02 -10.16
N LEU A 57 1.91 -12.73 -11.04
CA LEU A 57 2.49 -11.41 -11.24
C LEU A 57 2.00 -10.83 -12.55
N ILE A 58 1.49 -9.60 -12.49
CA ILE A 58 0.97 -8.88 -13.65
C ILE A 58 1.66 -7.53 -13.70
N PHE A 59 2.43 -7.31 -14.75
CA PHE A 59 3.26 -6.12 -14.91
C PHE A 59 2.71 -5.20 -15.98
N GLY A 60 2.77 -3.88 -15.70
CA GLY A 60 2.62 -2.83 -16.69
C GLY A 60 3.82 -1.90 -16.59
N GLN A 61 4.56 -1.74 -17.68
CA GLN A 61 5.73 -0.87 -17.70
C GLN A 61 5.35 0.59 -17.90
N MET A 62 6.18 1.51 -17.41
CA MET A 62 5.91 2.95 -17.54
C MET A 62 6.00 3.48 -18.97
N ASN A 63 6.74 2.77 -19.85
CA ASN A 63 6.87 3.09 -21.26
C ASN A 63 5.73 2.54 -22.14
N GLU A 64 4.82 1.75 -21.55
CA GLU A 64 3.63 1.27 -22.24
C GLU A 64 2.65 2.42 -22.53
N PRO A 65 1.83 2.30 -23.60
CA PRO A 65 0.76 3.25 -23.87
C PRO A 65 -0.19 3.41 -22.67
N PRO A 66 -0.77 4.61 -22.44
CA PRO A 66 -1.60 4.86 -21.27
C PRO A 66 -2.82 3.93 -21.18
N GLY A 67 -3.40 3.50 -22.29
CA GLY A 67 -4.49 2.51 -22.29
C GLY A 67 -4.07 1.13 -21.76
N ALA A 68 -2.86 0.68 -22.10
CA ALA A 68 -2.30 -0.57 -21.58
C ALA A 68 -2.06 -0.45 -20.06
N ARG A 69 -1.44 0.65 -19.60
CA ARG A 69 -1.19 0.90 -18.17
C ARG A 69 -2.48 0.98 -17.34
N ALA A 70 -3.54 1.59 -17.87
CA ALA A 70 -4.85 1.63 -17.22
C ALA A 70 -5.48 0.22 -17.13
N SER A 71 -5.25 -0.64 -18.13
CA SER A 71 -5.81 -1.98 -18.18
C SER A 71 -5.13 -2.97 -17.23
N VAL A 72 -3.87 -2.75 -16.86
CA VAL A 72 -3.09 -3.68 -16.02
C VAL A 72 -3.76 -3.91 -14.65
N ALA A 73 -4.19 -2.84 -13.98
CA ALA A 73 -4.87 -2.94 -12.69
C ALA A 73 -6.16 -3.75 -12.76
N LEU A 74 -6.96 -3.50 -13.79
CA LEU A 74 -8.21 -4.22 -14.04
C LEU A 74 -7.99 -5.69 -14.41
N SER A 75 -6.95 -5.97 -15.20
CA SER A 75 -6.55 -7.34 -15.55
C SER A 75 -6.11 -8.12 -14.33
N GLY A 76 -5.27 -7.51 -13.47
CA GLY A 76 -4.83 -8.11 -12.21
C GLY A 76 -5.99 -8.41 -11.28
N LEU A 77 -6.92 -7.49 -11.16
CA LEU A 77 -8.11 -7.70 -10.34
C LEU A 77 -9.01 -8.82 -10.90
N THR A 78 -9.16 -8.91 -12.23
CA THR A 78 -9.91 -10.00 -12.88
C THR A 78 -9.26 -11.37 -12.61
N VAL A 79 -7.94 -11.45 -12.62
CA VAL A 79 -7.21 -12.69 -12.25
C VAL A 79 -7.44 -13.02 -10.78
N ALA A 80 -7.39 -12.03 -9.87
CA ALA A 80 -7.67 -12.24 -8.45
C ALA A 80 -9.10 -12.74 -8.21
N GLU A 81 -10.09 -12.16 -8.90
CA GLU A 81 -11.50 -12.62 -8.88
C GLU A 81 -11.63 -14.05 -9.39
N SER A 82 -10.94 -14.38 -10.49
CA SER A 82 -10.93 -15.73 -11.03
C SER A 82 -10.41 -16.75 -10.00
N PHE A 83 -9.33 -16.44 -9.28
CA PHE A 83 -8.83 -17.33 -8.23
C PHE A 83 -9.77 -17.43 -7.03
N ARG A 84 -10.37 -16.30 -6.60
CA ARG A 84 -11.36 -16.30 -5.52
C ARG A 84 -12.56 -17.17 -5.86
N ASP A 85 -13.04 -17.09 -7.10
CA ASP A 85 -14.27 -17.74 -7.52
C ASP A 85 -14.07 -19.16 -8.07
N ALA A 86 -12.83 -19.60 -8.29
CA ALA A 86 -12.48 -20.93 -8.83
C ALA A 86 -12.61 -22.08 -7.81
N GLY A 87 -12.88 -21.80 -6.53
CA GLY A 87 -13.10 -22.83 -5.50
C GLY A 87 -14.29 -23.71 -5.82
N LYS A 88 -14.22 -25.00 -5.41
CA LYS A 88 -15.37 -25.91 -5.46
C LYS A 88 -16.45 -25.42 -4.49
N GLU A 89 -17.68 -25.91 -4.67
CA GLU A 89 -18.78 -25.54 -3.80
C GLU A 89 -18.44 -25.89 -2.33
N GLY A 90 -18.46 -24.88 -1.45
CA GLY A 90 -18.05 -25.01 -0.05
C GLY A 90 -16.57 -24.73 0.27
N GLU A 91 -15.69 -24.61 -0.73
CA GLU A 91 -14.30 -24.21 -0.56
C GLU A 91 -14.16 -22.68 -0.69
N LYS A 92 -13.83 -22.00 0.42
CA LYS A 92 -13.55 -20.57 0.40
C LYS A 92 -12.09 -20.33 0.08
N ARG A 93 -11.82 -19.35 -0.80
CA ARG A 93 -10.46 -18.92 -1.15
C ARG A 93 -10.27 -17.45 -0.81
N ASP A 94 -9.30 -17.18 0.01
CA ASP A 94 -8.91 -15.84 0.39
C ASP A 94 -7.68 -15.41 -0.40
N ILE A 95 -7.80 -14.30 -1.11
CA ILE A 95 -6.78 -13.77 -2.01
C ILE A 95 -6.17 -12.53 -1.38
N LEU A 96 -4.85 -12.48 -1.30
CA LEU A 96 -4.10 -11.29 -0.96
C LEU A 96 -3.64 -10.61 -2.26
N PHE A 97 -4.12 -9.40 -2.48
CA PHE A 97 -3.95 -8.64 -3.71
C PHE A 97 -3.08 -7.39 -3.46
N PHE A 98 -1.92 -7.34 -4.09
CA PHE A 98 -1.01 -6.20 -3.98
C PHE A 98 -1.10 -5.32 -5.22
N ILE A 99 -1.17 -4.00 -5.02
CA ILE A 99 -1.10 -3.00 -6.09
C ILE A 99 0.04 -2.03 -5.80
N ASP A 100 1.05 -2.04 -6.64
CA ASP A 100 2.16 -1.10 -6.56
C ASP A 100 2.39 -0.45 -7.95
N ASN A 101 1.89 0.75 -8.17
CA ASN A 101 1.15 1.56 -7.20
C ASN A 101 -0.15 2.07 -7.86
N ILE A 102 -1.20 2.25 -7.07
CA ILE A 102 -2.55 2.62 -7.57
C ILE A 102 -2.57 3.99 -8.25
N PHE A 103 -1.68 4.92 -7.87
CA PHE A 103 -1.56 6.23 -8.49
C PHE A 103 -1.29 6.14 -10.00
N ARG A 104 -0.59 5.09 -10.47
CA ARG A 104 -0.29 4.89 -11.89
C ARG A 104 -1.54 4.59 -12.72
N PHE A 105 -2.52 3.90 -12.13
CA PHE A 105 -3.83 3.71 -12.74
C PHE A 105 -4.53 5.06 -12.98
N THR A 106 -4.52 5.93 -11.97
CA THR A 106 -5.11 7.27 -12.06
C THR A 106 -4.39 8.14 -13.10
N GLN A 107 -3.06 8.11 -13.11
CA GLN A 107 -2.24 8.85 -14.05
C GLN A 107 -2.53 8.40 -15.50
N ALA A 108 -2.58 7.10 -15.75
CA ALA A 108 -2.92 6.57 -17.06
C ALA A 108 -4.33 6.97 -17.50
N GLY A 109 -5.29 7.00 -16.60
CA GLY A 109 -6.66 7.50 -16.86
C GLY A 109 -6.66 8.98 -17.26
N SER A 110 -5.87 9.83 -16.62
CA SER A 110 -5.77 11.25 -16.98
C SER A 110 -5.14 11.45 -18.37
N GLU A 111 -4.11 10.69 -18.71
CA GLU A 111 -3.47 10.71 -20.02
C GLU A 111 -4.44 10.26 -21.12
N VAL A 112 -5.21 9.18 -20.90
CA VAL A 112 -6.23 8.73 -21.85
C VAL A 112 -7.32 9.79 -22.03
N SER A 113 -7.78 10.42 -20.94
CA SER A 113 -8.77 11.49 -20.97
C SER A 113 -8.30 12.69 -21.79
N ALA A 114 -7.03 13.08 -21.62
CA ALA A 114 -6.41 14.15 -22.39
C ALA A 114 -6.32 13.82 -23.89
N LEU A 115 -5.91 12.59 -24.22
CA LEU A 115 -5.86 12.11 -25.62
C LEU A 115 -7.24 12.11 -26.29
N LEU A 116 -8.31 11.89 -25.52
CA LEU A 116 -9.70 11.96 -25.99
C LEU A 116 -10.25 13.40 -26.07
N GLY A 117 -9.43 14.42 -25.73
CA GLY A 117 -9.85 15.82 -25.76
C GLY A 117 -10.87 16.19 -24.70
N ARG A 118 -11.01 15.42 -23.62
CA ARG A 118 -11.94 15.74 -22.53
C ARG A 118 -11.40 16.90 -21.70
N MET A 119 -12.29 17.80 -21.26
CA MET A 119 -11.93 18.90 -20.41
C MET A 119 -11.44 18.36 -19.04
N PRO A 120 -10.23 18.72 -18.59
CA PRO A 120 -9.71 18.26 -17.31
C PRO A 120 -10.49 18.87 -16.14
N SER A 121 -10.58 18.11 -15.05
CA SER A 121 -11.09 18.60 -13.77
C SER A 121 -9.96 19.25 -12.94
N ALA A 122 -10.17 19.39 -11.63
CA ALA A 122 -9.17 19.98 -10.73
C ALA A 122 -7.80 19.30 -10.87
N VAL A 123 -6.74 20.09 -10.84
CA VAL A 123 -5.33 19.66 -10.91
C VAL A 123 -4.99 18.87 -12.19
N GLY A 124 -5.83 18.92 -13.23
CA GLY A 124 -5.58 18.25 -14.50
C GLY A 124 -6.02 16.79 -14.58
N TYR A 125 -6.72 16.26 -13.57
CA TYR A 125 -7.26 14.90 -13.60
C TYR A 125 -8.49 14.78 -14.49
N GLN A 126 -8.81 13.54 -14.87
CA GLN A 126 -10.03 13.21 -15.62
C GLN A 126 -11.29 13.50 -14.78
N PRO A 127 -12.38 13.98 -15.39
CA PRO A 127 -13.65 14.23 -14.68
C PRO A 127 -14.29 12.94 -14.13
N THR A 128 -13.90 11.79 -14.66
CA THR A 128 -14.40 10.44 -14.29
C THR A 128 -13.54 9.78 -13.21
N LEU A 129 -12.57 10.49 -12.60
CA LEU A 129 -11.63 9.94 -11.63
C LEU A 129 -12.30 9.14 -10.50
N ALA A 130 -13.26 9.75 -9.82
CA ALA A 130 -13.96 9.09 -8.71
C ALA A 130 -14.75 7.87 -9.14
N THR A 131 -15.39 7.94 -10.32
CA THR A 131 -16.17 6.82 -10.87
C THR A 131 -15.30 5.65 -11.27
N GLU A 132 -14.19 5.92 -11.95
CA GLU A 132 -13.23 4.88 -12.38
C GLU A 132 -12.55 4.21 -11.19
N MET A 133 -12.12 5.00 -10.20
CA MET A 133 -11.53 4.49 -8.97
C MET A 133 -12.55 3.68 -8.17
N GLY A 134 -13.77 4.19 -7.98
CA GLY A 134 -14.83 3.50 -7.27
C GLY A 134 -15.18 2.17 -7.93
N ALA A 135 -15.34 2.15 -9.25
CA ALA A 135 -15.65 0.93 -10.01
C ALA A 135 -14.57 -0.16 -9.86
N MET A 136 -13.30 0.23 -9.72
CA MET A 136 -12.21 -0.71 -9.46
C MET A 136 -12.22 -1.17 -8.00
N GLN A 137 -12.33 -0.26 -7.04
CA GLN A 137 -12.23 -0.55 -5.61
C GLN A 137 -13.41 -1.40 -5.11
N GLU A 138 -14.61 -1.18 -5.60
CA GLU A 138 -15.81 -1.95 -5.21
C GLU A 138 -15.74 -3.42 -5.61
N ARG A 139 -14.90 -3.80 -6.59
CA ARG A 139 -14.65 -5.19 -6.95
C ARG A 139 -13.78 -5.93 -5.92
N ILE A 140 -13.03 -5.19 -5.10
CA ILE A 140 -12.22 -5.73 -4.00
C ILE A 140 -13.15 -6.01 -2.82
N THR A 141 -13.72 -7.20 -2.79
CA THR A 141 -14.79 -7.52 -1.85
C THR A 141 -14.79 -8.99 -1.47
N SER A 142 -15.48 -9.28 -0.36
CA SER A 142 -15.79 -10.64 0.08
C SER A 142 -17.05 -11.14 -0.56
N THR A 143 -17.03 -12.37 -1.05
CA THR A 143 -18.18 -13.08 -1.63
C THR A 143 -18.48 -14.35 -0.82
N ARG A 144 -19.49 -15.10 -1.21
CA ARG A 144 -19.77 -16.41 -0.62
C ARG A 144 -18.66 -17.45 -0.89
N LYS A 145 -17.86 -17.24 -1.95
CA LYS A 145 -16.80 -18.14 -2.41
C LYS A 145 -15.42 -17.83 -1.82
N GLY A 146 -15.23 -16.63 -1.30
CA GLY A 146 -13.94 -16.18 -0.72
C GLY A 146 -13.85 -14.68 -0.59
N SER A 147 -12.69 -14.20 -0.22
CA SER A 147 -12.43 -12.77 -0.03
C SER A 147 -11.22 -12.29 -0.84
N ILE A 148 -11.20 -11.00 -1.16
CA ILE A 148 -10.01 -10.31 -1.66
C ILE A 148 -9.63 -9.26 -0.62
N THR A 149 -8.45 -9.41 -0.04
CA THR A 149 -7.83 -8.39 0.82
C THR A 149 -6.75 -7.68 0.01
N SER A 150 -6.80 -6.36 -0.09
CA SER A 150 -5.82 -5.60 -0.85
C SER A 150 -4.85 -4.84 0.03
N VAL A 151 -3.60 -4.79 -0.42
CA VAL A 151 -2.56 -3.89 0.07
C VAL A 151 -2.14 -3.01 -1.10
N GLN A 152 -2.34 -1.72 -0.97
CA GLN A 152 -2.15 -0.77 -2.06
C GLN A 152 -1.11 0.27 -1.68
N ALA A 153 -0.05 0.38 -2.48
CA ALA A 153 0.87 1.50 -2.37
C ALA A 153 0.22 2.72 -3.04
N VAL A 154 0.15 3.83 -2.32
CA VAL A 154 -0.41 5.08 -2.83
C VAL A 154 0.70 6.12 -2.86
N TYR A 155 1.09 6.55 -4.05
CA TYR A 155 2.01 7.68 -4.20
C TYR A 155 1.23 8.98 -4.01
N VAL A 156 1.77 9.86 -3.15
CA VAL A 156 1.18 11.17 -2.86
C VAL A 156 2.05 12.23 -3.53
N PRO A 157 1.58 12.90 -4.59
CA PRO A 157 2.34 13.95 -5.26
C PRO A 157 2.65 15.11 -4.31
N ALA A 158 3.91 15.53 -4.28
CA ALA A 158 4.40 16.65 -3.45
C ALA A 158 4.07 16.54 -1.95
N ASP A 159 3.86 15.33 -1.44
CA ASP A 159 3.43 15.06 -0.06
C ASP A 159 2.07 15.73 0.30
N ASP A 160 1.25 16.05 -0.72
CA ASP A 160 -0.07 16.68 -0.56
C ASP A 160 -1.20 15.64 -0.51
N LEU A 161 -1.63 15.28 0.69
CA LEU A 161 -2.74 14.35 0.94
C LEU A 161 -4.10 14.88 0.44
N THR A 162 -4.19 16.17 0.11
CA THR A 162 -5.42 16.80 -0.40
C THR A 162 -5.54 16.73 -1.92
N ASP A 163 -4.50 16.23 -2.61
CA ASP A 163 -4.56 15.99 -4.06
C ASP A 163 -5.73 15.04 -4.38
N PRO A 164 -6.53 15.32 -5.43
CA PRO A 164 -7.73 14.54 -5.76
C PRO A 164 -7.51 13.04 -5.94
N ALA A 165 -6.35 12.61 -6.44
CA ALA A 165 -6.08 11.19 -6.67
C ALA A 165 -5.89 10.39 -5.37
N PRO A 166 -4.95 10.75 -4.46
CA PRO A 166 -4.86 10.10 -3.16
C PRO A 166 -6.14 10.28 -2.33
N ALA A 167 -6.74 11.47 -2.29
CA ALA A 167 -7.96 11.71 -1.52
C ALA A 167 -9.11 10.79 -1.93
N THR A 168 -9.33 10.61 -3.25
CA THR A 168 -10.34 9.68 -3.76
C THR A 168 -9.98 8.24 -3.40
N THR A 169 -8.72 7.85 -3.51
CA THR A 169 -8.28 6.50 -3.14
C THR A 169 -8.53 6.22 -1.67
N PHE A 170 -8.14 7.13 -0.77
CA PHE A 170 -8.28 6.96 0.69
C PHE A 170 -9.72 6.81 1.13
N SER A 171 -10.69 7.40 0.42
CA SER A 171 -12.11 7.25 0.75
C SER A 171 -12.63 5.81 0.63
N HIS A 172 -11.95 4.97 -0.16
CA HIS A 172 -12.31 3.56 -0.36
C HIS A 172 -11.52 2.58 0.52
N LEU A 173 -10.51 3.06 1.27
CA LEU A 173 -9.67 2.19 2.08
C LEU A 173 -10.19 2.03 3.50
N ASP A 174 -10.11 0.82 4.04
CA ASP A 174 -10.50 0.52 5.43
C ASP A 174 -9.41 0.89 6.43
N ALA A 175 -8.16 0.88 6.01
CA ALA A 175 -7.02 1.29 6.81
C ALA A 175 -5.99 2.02 5.95
N THR A 176 -5.36 3.04 6.53
CA THR A 176 -4.29 3.79 5.89
C THR A 176 -3.08 3.84 6.81
N THR A 177 -1.90 3.53 6.27
CA THR A 177 -0.62 3.68 6.95
C THR A 177 0.16 4.78 6.23
N VAL A 178 0.36 5.90 6.91
CA VAL A 178 1.05 7.08 6.36
C VAL A 178 2.50 7.08 6.83
N LEU A 179 3.43 7.14 5.87
CA LEU A 179 4.85 7.29 6.14
C LEU A 179 5.23 8.77 6.11
N ASP A 180 5.97 9.24 7.12
CA ASP A 180 6.40 10.63 7.23
C ASP A 180 7.94 10.72 7.23
N ARG A 181 8.48 11.59 6.37
CA ARG A 181 9.93 11.85 6.25
C ARG A 181 10.53 12.42 7.54
N LYS A 182 9.78 13.24 8.28
CA LYS A 182 10.24 13.81 9.55
C LYS A 182 10.54 12.72 10.59
N ILE A 183 9.77 11.64 10.57
CA ILE A 183 10.00 10.48 11.46
C ILE A 183 11.28 9.75 11.03
N THR A 184 11.52 9.63 9.72
CA THR A 184 12.78 9.08 9.19
C THR A 184 13.99 9.90 9.64
N GLU A 185 13.89 11.22 9.64
CA GLU A 185 14.96 12.12 10.10
C GLU A 185 15.32 11.92 11.58
N LEU A 186 14.37 11.45 12.40
CA LEU A 186 14.58 11.07 13.78
C LEU A 186 15.21 9.67 13.94
N GLY A 187 15.48 8.96 12.85
CA GLY A 187 16.02 7.61 12.84
C GLY A 187 15.05 6.51 13.27
N ILE A 188 13.74 6.78 13.26
CA ILE A 188 12.68 5.84 13.65
C ILE A 188 12.17 5.10 12.40
N TYR A 189 12.24 3.77 12.44
CA TYR A 189 11.80 2.89 11.34
C TYR A 189 10.94 1.73 11.87
N PRO A 190 9.83 1.37 11.18
CA PRO A 190 9.25 2.05 10.02
C PRO A 190 8.75 3.47 10.36
N ALA A 191 8.92 4.42 9.44
CA ALA A 191 8.60 5.82 9.67
C ALA A 191 7.09 6.11 9.56
N VAL A 192 6.28 5.42 10.33
CA VAL A 192 4.82 5.53 10.33
C VAL A 192 4.38 6.68 11.21
N ASP A 193 3.54 7.59 10.66
CA ASP A 193 2.86 8.61 11.45
C ASP A 193 1.57 8.01 12.06
N PRO A 194 1.53 7.77 13.38
CA PRO A 194 0.36 7.19 14.04
C PRO A 194 -0.82 8.17 14.16
N LEU A 195 -0.59 9.47 13.98
CA LEU A 195 -1.66 10.48 13.99
C LEU A 195 -2.37 10.57 12.65
N ALA A 196 -1.63 10.49 11.55
CA ALA A 196 -2.17 10.51 10.20
C ALA A 196 -2.71 9.14 9.76
N SER A 197 -2.25 8.05 10.39
CA SER A 197 -2.68 6.69 10.08
C SER A 197 -4.02 6.36 10.74
N THR A 198 -4.88 5.66 9.99
CA THR A 198 -6.23 5.30 10.46
C THR A 198 -6.55 3.85 10.16
N SER A 199 -7.45 3.27 10.95
CA SER A 199 -8.00 1.92 10.70
C SER A 199 -9.42 1.83 11.23
N ARG A 200 -10.35 1.31 10.42
CA ARG A 200 -11.72 1.02 10.83
C ARG A 200 -11.82 -0.13 11.83
N ILE A 201 -10.79 -1.01 11.84
CA ILE A 201 -10.73 -2.13 12.81
C ILE A 201 -10.45 -1.62 14.23
N LEU A 202 -9.91 -0.41 14.41
CA LEU A 202 -9.71 0.19 15.73
C LEU A 202 -11.05 0.69 16.30
N ASP A 203 -11.89 -0.26 16.66
CA ASP A 203 -13.21 -0.07 17.25
C ASP A 203 -13.33 -0.93 18.53
N PRO A 204 -13.91 -0.43 19.64
CA PRO A 204 -14.04 -1.17 20.88
C PRO A 204 -14.71 -2.54 20.73
N HIS A 205 -15.66 -2.65 19.80
CA HIS A 205 -16.38 -3.92 19.55
C HIS A 205 -15.52 -4.97 18.86
N ILE A 206 -14.42 -4.57 18.20
CA ILE A 206 -13.52 -5.48 17.47
C ILE A 206 -12.28 -5.77 18.30
N VAL A 207 -11.55 -4.72 18.75
CA VAL A 207 -10.27 -4.88 19.44
C VAL A 207 -10.41 -4.96 20.97
N GLY A 208 -11.59 -4.69 21.50
CA GLY A 208 -11.86 -4.60 22.94
C GLY A 208 -11.60 -3.19 23.51
N GLN A 209 -12.28 -2.90 24.64
CA GLN A 209 -12.28 -1.56 25.23
C GLN A 209 -10.88 -1.14 25.71
N GLU A 210 -10.16 -2.06 26.36
CA GLU A 210 -8.84 -1.76 26.92
C GLU A 210 -7.83 -1.35 25.83
N HIS A 211 -7.77 -2.13 24.73
CA HIS A 211 -6.90 -1.81 23.59
C HIS A 211 -7.26 -0.46 22.96
N TYR A 212 -8.54 -0.20 22.76
CA TYR A 212 -9.03 1.06 22.21
C TYR A 212 -8.64 2.25 23.09
N ASP A 213 -8.86 2.16 24.40
CA ASP A 213 -8.55 3.24 25.35
C ASP A 213 -7.05 3.53 25.39
N ILE A 214 -6.20 2.49 25.36
CA ILE A 214 -4.74 2.66 25.30
C ILE A 214 -4.35 3.36 24.00
N ALA A 215 -4.87 2.92 22.86
CA ALA A 215 -4.57 3.52 21.57
C ALA A 215 -4.99 5.01 21.52
N GLN A 216 -6.15 5.36 22.08
CA GLN A 216 -6.60 6.74 22.17
C GLN A 216 -5.69 7.60 23.06
N ARG A 217 -5.27 7.06 24.22
CA ARG A 217 -4.32 7.75 25.10
C ARG A 217 -2.97 8.00 24.43
N VAL A 218 -2.47 7.02 23.70
CA VAL A 218 -1.22 7.17 22.91
C VAL A 218 -1.37 8.29 21.89
N LYS A 219 -2.46 8.30 21.11
CA LYS A 219 -2.76 9.37 20.16
C LYS A 219 -2.84 10.75 20.83
N GLN A 220 -3.48 10.85 21.97
CA GLN A 220 -3.56 12.11 22.74
C GLN A 220 -2.19 12.62 23.16
N ILE A 221 -1.32 11.74 23.67
CA ILE A 221 0.04 12.11 24.09
C ILE A 221 0.87 12.58 22.88
N LEU A 222 0.76 11.89 21.75
CA LEU A 222 1.49 12.25 20.53
C LEU A 222 0.95 13.56 19.93
N GLN A 223 -0.36 13.77 19.95
CA GLN A 223 -0.98 15.02 19.50
C GLN A 223 -0.54 16.20 20.37
N ARG A 224 -0.55 16.04 21.68
CA ARG A 224 -0.07 17.08 22.61
C ARG A 224 1.41 17.36 22.41
N ASN A 225 2.23 16.34 22.20
CA ASN A 225 3.65 16.52 21.88
C ASN A 225 3.83 17.32 20.59
N LYS A 226 3.04 17.06 19.55
CA LYS A 226 3.09 17.81 18.28
C LYS A 226 2.79 19.29 18.47
N GLU A 227 1.78 19.62 19.27
CA GLU A 227 1.44 21.00 19.63
C GLU A 227 2.56 21.70 20.41
N LEU A 228 3.22 20.96 21.32
CA LEU A 228 4.34 21.49 22.12
C LEU A 228 5.62 21.68 21.28
N GLN A 229 5.81 20.95 20.18
CA GLN A 229 6.99 21.13 19.32
C GLN A 229 7.12 22.54 18.75
N ASP A 230 6.01 23.17 18.38
CA ASP A 230 6.01 24.55 17.87
C ASP A 230 6.45 25.53 18.97
N ILE A 231 5.98 25.31 20.21
CA ILE A 231 6.36 26.12 21.39
C ILE A 231 7.84 25.90 21.71
N ILE A 232 8.31 24.64 21.72
CA ILE A 232 9.70 24.29 21.98
C ILE A 232 10.66 24.91 20.98
N SER A 233 10.25 24.97 19.70
CA SER A 233 11.07 25.54 18.64
C SER A 233 11.29 27.06 18.78
N ILE A 234 10.36 27.75 19.43
CA ILE A 234 10.38 29.22 19.60
C ILE A 234 10.97 29.61 20.96
N LEU A 235 10.51 28.99 22.04
CA LEU A 235 10.79 29.40 23.41
C LEU A 235 11.82 28.48 24.13
N GLY A 236 12.07 27.30 23.57
CA GLY A 236 12.91 26.30 24.23
C GLY A 236 12.14 25.40 25.20
N MET A 237 12.78 24.30 25.62
CA MET A 237 12.19 23.29 26.49
C MET A 237 12.07 23.73 27.94
N GLU A 238 12.84 24.73 28.35
CA GLU A 238 12.89 25.22 29.75
C GLU A 238 11.62 25.99 30.16
N GLU A 239 10.97 26.63 29.20
CA GLU A 239 9.74 27.42 29.42
C GLU A 239 8.47 26.56 29.52
N LEU A 240 8.56 25.26 29.29
CA LEU A 240 7.43 24.35 29.41
C LEU A 240 7.12 24.07 30.90
N SER A 241 5.82 23.86 31.20
CA SER A 241 5.40 23.34 32.49
C SER A 241 5.98 21.95 32.76
N GLU A 242 6.12 21.56 34.02
CA GLU A 242 6.61 20.23 34.38
C GLU A 242 5.69 19.11 33.84
N GLU A 243 4.40 19.37 33.72
CA GLU A 243 3.44 18.44 33.11
C GLU A 243 3.72 18.26 31.61
N ASP A 244 3.95 19.34 30.89
CA ASP A 244 4.25 19.30 29.45
C ASP A 244 5.63 18.66 29.17
N LYS A 245 6.62 18.90 30.03
CA LYS A 245 7.92 18.20 29.96
C LYS A 245 7.74 16.69 30.12
N MET A 246 6.88 16.24 31.02
CA MET A 246 6.57 14.81 31.17
C MET A 246 5.87 14.25 29.93
N VAL A 247 4.97 15.01 29.31
CA VAL A 247 4.29 14.59 28.06
C VAL A 247 5.30 14.40 26.93
N VAL A 248 6.23 15.35 26.74
CA VAL A 248 7.28 15.25 25.72
C VAL A 248 8.16 14.02 25.94
N ASN A 249 8.58 13.76 27.19
CA ASN A 249 9.39 12.60 27.51
C ASN A 249 8.63 11.28 27.27
N ARG A 250 7.37 11.20 27.64
CA ARG A 250 6.51 10.04 27.38
C ARG A 250 6.30 9.84 25.87
N ALA A 251 6.08 10.90 25.12
CA ALA A 251 5.91 10.82 23.67
C ALA A 251 7.15 10.25 22.98
N ARG A 252 8.36 10.66 23.40
CA ARG A 252 9.62 10.10 22.87
C ARG A 252 9.73 8.60 23.13
N LEU A 253 9.44 8.16 24.36
CA LEU A 253 9.46 6.74 24.71
C LEU A 253 8.41 5.95 23.93
N THR A 254 7.21 6.50 23.81
CA THR A 254 6.11 5.87 23.07
C THR A 254 6.44 5.75 21.59
N ALA A 255 7.02 6.77 20.97
CA ALA A 255 7.45 6.72 19.57
C ALA A 255 8.51 5.63 19.34
N CYS A 256 9.45 5.44 20.25
CA CYS A 256 10.45 4.36 20.16
C CYS A 256 9.84 2.97 20.33
N VAL A 257 8.85 2.81 21.23
CA VAL A 257 8.22 1.50 21.50
C VAL A 257 7.16 1.12 20.46
N ALA A 258 6.45 2.09 19.91
CA ALA A 258 5.41 1.83 18.90
C ALA A 258 5.99 1.34 17.55
N VAL A 259 7.30 1.36 17.40
CA VAL A 259 8.03 0.99 16.18
C VAL A 259 8.79 -0.34 16.35
N CYS A 260 8.93 -0.84 17.57
CA CYS A 260 9.44 -2.19 17.87
C CYS A 260 8.31 -3.21 17.96
#